data_fbd7473f0d8f5cc7901fd72f7813795f
#
_entry.id   fbd7473f0d8f5cc7901fd72f7813795f
#
_cell.length_a   1.000
_cell.length_b   1.000
_cell.length_c   1.000
_cell.angle_alpha   90.00
_cell.angle_beta   90.00
_cell.angle_gamma   90.00
#
_symmetry.space_group_name_H-M   'P 1'
#
loop_
_entity.id
_entity.type
_entity.pdbx_description
1 polymer ?
#
loop_
_entity_poly.entity_id
_entity_poly.type
_entity_poly.pdbx_seq_one_letter_code
_entity_poly.pdbx_strand_id
1 'polypeptide(L)'
;MILHFNITKTIQASAVLLKADPNHSMSRLRLLKLLYIADRESLTERARPITGDYPVAMDHGPVLSNTYNLIKGEDYNAPQWEKYIQSRGRDAVLVSEPGVGDLSKYEIAKLHSVEERFRNCNDWDIAEYTHSFEEWTKNMPQKGLCKTIPIEDILAATGTLPLKDKIAADSAAEASAARLLGAV
;
A
#
# COMPACT_ATOMS: atom_id res chain seq x y z
N MET A 1 4.02 -12.21 11.54
CA MET A 1 5.15 -11.67 10.75
C MET A 1 5.09 -10.15 10.83
N ILE A 2 6.21 -9.47 11.06
CA ILE A 2 6.26 -8.00 11.14
C ILE A 2 6.89 -7.49 9.85
N LEU A 3 6.17 -6.65 9.12
CA LEU A 3 6.70 -5.89 8.00
C LEU A 3 7.25 -4.55 8.51
N HIS A 4 8.18 -3.96 7.78
CA HIS A 4 8.71 -2.64 8.11
C HIS A 4 8.10 -1.60 7.19
N PHE A 5 7.21 -0.80 7.75
CA PHE A 5 6.61 0.33 7.05
C PHE A 5 7.69 1.35 6.65
N ASN A 6 7.71 1.70 5.37
CA ASN A 6 8.63 2.68 4.83
C ASN A 6 7.86 3.90 4.30
N ILE A 7 7.82 4.95 5.09
CA ILE A 7 7.09 6.19 4.77
C ILE A 7 7.60 6.83 3.47
N THR A 8 8.91 6.86 3.24
CA THR A 8 9.49 7.46 2.04
C THR A 8 9.06 6.71 0.79
N LYS A 9 9.16 5.38 0.79
CA LYS A 9 8.67 4.56 -0.32
C LYS A 9 7.16 4.71 -0.52
N THR A 10 6.38 4.81 0.55
CA THR A 10 4.93 5.00 0.47
C THR A 10 4.57 6.33 -0.18
N ILE A 11 5.25 7.41 0.18
CA ILE A 11 5.10 8.73 -0.47
C ILE A 11 5.47 8.64 -1.95
N GLN A 12 6.62 8.05 -2.28
CA GLN A 12 7.08 7.92 -3.67
C GLN A 12 6.15 7.04 -4.50
N ALA A 13 5.69 5.91 -3.97
CA ALA A 13 4.73 5.02 -4.64
C ALA A 13 3.39 5.72 -4.90
N SER A 14 2.90 6.46 -3.92
CA SER A 14 1.68 7.27 -4.05
C SER A 14 1.85 8.35 -5.11
N ALA A 15 2.99 9.04 -5.15
CA ALA A 15 3.29 10.05 -6.17
C ALA A 15 3.33 9.45 -7.58
N VAL A 16 3.90 8.26 -7.76
CA VAL A 16 3.89 7.55 -9.05
C VAL A 16 2.45 7.33 -9.53
N LEU A 17 1.56 6.86 -8.65
CA LEU A 17 0.15 6.65 -9.00
C LEU A 17 -0.58 7.97 -9.28
N LEU A 18 -0.38 9.00 -8.45
CA LEU A 18 -1.03 10.31 -8.64
C LEU A 18 -0.63 10.99 -9.94
N LYS A 19 0.60 10.81 -10.40
CA LYS A 19 1.09 11.36 -11.68
C LYS A 19 0.46 10.73 -12.93
N ALA A 20 -0.24 9.62 -12.80
CA ALA A 20 -0.99 9.05 -13.91
C ALA A 20 -2.19 9.91 -14.33
N ASP A 21 -2.70 10.76 -13.44
CA ASP A 21 -3.70 11.78 -13.76
C ASP A 21 -3.03 13.11 -14.12
N PRO A 22 -3.50 13.82 -15.18
CA PRO A 22 -2.94 15.12 -15.58
C PRO A 22 -2.97 16.20 -14.50
N ASN A 23 -3.91 16.12 -13.56
CA ASN A 23 -4.00 17.04 -12.42
C ASN A 23 -3.21 16.56 -11.20
N HIS A 24 -2.49 15.45 -11.34
CA HIS A 24 -1.76 14.79 -10.24
C HIS A 24 -2.65 14.53 -9.01
N SER A 25 -3.87 14.06 -9.27
CA SER A 25 -4.91 13.88 -8.26
C SER A 25 -5.72 12.62 -8.52
N MET A 26 -6.14 11.94 -7.48
CA MET A 26 -7.15 10.88 -7.55
C MET A 26 -7.90 10.76 -6.24
N SER A 27 -9.05 10.09 -6.25
CA SER A 27 -9.78 9.86 -5.00
C SER A 27 -8.91 9.07 -4.00
N ARG A 28 -9.07 9.38 -2.71
CA ARG A 28 -8.37 8.67 -1.63
C ARG A 28 -8.70 7.17 -1.64
N LEU A 29 -9.94 6.82 -1.98
CA LEU A 29 -10.34 5.42 -2.11
C LEU A 29 -9.55 4.72 -3.20
N ARG A 30 -9.45 5.32 -4.38
CA ARG A 30 -8.67 4.80 -5.51
C ARG A 30 -7.21 4.62 -5.14
N LEU A 31 -6.58 5.65 -4.59
CA LEU A 31 -5.16 5.59 -4.19
C LEU A 31 -4.89 4.44 -3.22
N LEU A 32 -5.72 4.29 -2.17
CA LEU A 32 -5.59 3.22 -1.19
C LEU A 32 -5.73 1.83 -1.81
N LYS A 33 -6.68 1.67 -2.75
CA LYS A 33 -6.89 0.38 -3.41
C LYS A 33 -5.75 0.01 -4.35
N LEU A 34 -5.28 0.96 -5.16
CA LEU A 34 -4.17 0.71 -6.08
C LEU A 34 -2.87 0.39 -5.33
N LEU A 35 -2.58 1.09 -4.23
CA LEU A 35 -1.44 0.78 -3.37
C LEU A 35 -1.55 -0.61 -2.75
N TYR A 36 -2.73 -0.97 -2.21
CA TYR A 36 -2.94 -2.31 -1.66
C TYR A 36 -2.72 -3.40 -2.70
N ILE A 37 -3.29 -3.23 -3.91
CA ILE A 37 -3.14 -4.20 -5.00
C ILE A 37 -1.66 -4.33 -5.40
N ALA A 38 -0.93 -3.21 -5.53
CA ALA A 38 0.47 -3.21 -5.88
C ALA A 38 1.35 -3.90 -4.82
N ASP A 39 1.10 -3.63 -3.53
CA ASP A 39 1.79 -4.27 -2.42
C ASP A 39 1.51 -5.79 -2.37
N ARG A 40 0.25 -6.19 -2.53
CA ARG A 40 -0.19 -7.57 -2.59
C ARG A 40 0.51 -8.35 -3.70
N GLU A 41 0.53 -7.79 -4.91
CA GLU A 41 1.17 -8.41 -6.06
C GLU A 41 2.69 -8.47 -5.90
N SER A 42 3.32 -7.40 -5.41
CA SER A 42 4.76 -7.40 -5.14
C SER A 42 5.15 -8.43 -4.08
N LEU A 43 4.36 -8.54 -3.02
CA LEU A 43 4.56 -9.54 -1.96
C LEU A 43 4.54 -10.96 -2.53
N THR A 44 3.60 -11.27 -3.42
CA THR A 44 3.43 -12.61 -3.98
C THR A 44 4.42 -12.93 -5.10
N GLU A 45 4.84 -11.94 -5.89
CA GLU A 45 5.77 -12.12 -7.00
C GLU A 45 7.25 -12.06 -6.58
N ARG A 46 7.55 -11.26 -5.58
CA ARG A 46 8.94 -10.96 -5.14
C ARG A 46 9.22 -11.30 -3.69
N ALA A 47 8.24 -11.81 -2.95
CA ALA A 47 8.31 -12.04 -1.50
C ALA A 47 8.58 -10.75 -0.72
N ARG A 48 8.19 -9.58 -1.25
CA ARG A 48 8.46 -8.27 -0.66
C ARG A 48 7.39 -7.26 -1.07
N PRO A 49 6.68 -6.63 -0.11
CA PRO A 49 5.77 -5.53 -0.42
C PRO A 49 6.56 -4.27 -0.79
N ILE A 50 5.92 -3.31 -1.46
CA ILE A 50 6.54 -2.02 -1.82
C ILE A 50 6.65 -1.12 -0.59
N THR A 51 5.56 -0.98 0.16
CA THR A 51 5.45 -0.05 1.29
C THR A 51 5.85 -0.64 2.64
N GLY A 52 5.72 -1.96 2.79
CA GLY A 52 5.90 -2.64 4.08
C GLY A 52 4.79 -2.34 5.09
N ASP A 53 3.65 -1.81 4.64
CA ASP A 53 2.52 -1.44 5.48
C ASP A 53 1.67 -2.63 5.93
N TYR A 54 0.84 -2.44 6.96
CA TYR A 54 -0.07 -3.47 7.47
C TYR A 54 -1.36 -3.50 6.67
N PRO A 55 -1.73 -4.63 6.08
CA PRO A 55 -3.04 -4.78 5.47
C PRO A 55 -4.15 -4.93 6.53
N VAL A 56 -5.24 -4.19 6.37
CA VAL A 56 -6.44 -4.29 7.20
C VAL A 56 -7.69 -4.42 6.33
N ALA A 57 -8.62 -5.25 6.78
CA ALA A 57 -9.96 -5.36 6.21
C ALA A 57 -10.86 -4.26 6.78
N MET A 58 -11.57 -3.58 5.90
CA MET A 58 -12.59 -2.57 6.21
C MET A 58 -13.85 -2.84 5.38
N ASP A 59 -14.97 -2.13 5.65
CA ASP A 59 -16.25 -2.33 4.95
C ASP A 59 -16.15 -2.22 3.42
N HIS A 60 -15.30 -1.32 2.94
CA HIS A 60 -15.08 -1.10 1.50
C HIS A 60 -13.83 -1.81 0.97
N GLY A 61 -13.51 -2.97 1.54
CA GLY A 61 -12.38 -3.80 1.12
C GLY A 61 -11.07 -3.51 1.87
N PRO A 62 -9.99 -4.23 1.53
CA PRO A 62 -8.72 -4.10 2.20
C PRO A 62 -8.02 -2.77 1.90
N VAL A 63 -7.26 -2.27 2.86
CA VAL A 63 -6.39 -1.08 2.72
C VAL A 63 -5.08 -1.29 3.49
N LEU A 64 -4.12 -0.41 3.25
CA LEU A 64 -2.87 -0.30 4.00
C LEU A 64 -3.08 0.66 5.18
N SER A 65 -2.90 0.19 6.41
CA SER A 65 -3.33 0.87 7.64
C SER A 65 -2.61 2.19 7.89
N ASN A 66 -1.26 2.19 7.82
CA ASN A 66 -0.49 3.41 8.04
C ASN A 66 -0.77 4.43 6.95
N THR A 67 -0.85 3.98 5.69
CA THR A 67 -1.19 4.84 4.54
C THR A 67 -2.59 5.46 4.71
N TYR A 68 -3.56 4.69 5.19
CA TYR A 68 -4.89 5.20 5.51
C TYR A 68 -4.84 6.30 6.58
N ASN A 69 -4.08 6.08 7.65
CA ASN A 69 -3.92 7.06 8.74
C ASN A 69 -3.14 8.31 8.29
N LEU A 70 -2.12 8.16 7.41
CA LEU A 70 -1.43 9.28 6.79
C LEU A 70 -2.38 10.19 6.00
N ILE A 71 -3.23 9.59 5.16
CA ILE A 71 -4.23 10.33 4.37
C ILE A 71 -5.25 11.06 5.27
N LYS A 72 -5.55 10.51 6.45
CA LYS A 72 -6.44 11.14 7.43
C LYS A 72 -5.76 12.21 8.30
N GLY A 73 -4.43 12.27 8.30
CA GLY A 73 -3.66 13.13 9.19
C GLY A 73 -3.59 12.60 10.64
N GLU A 74 -3.84 11.31 10.84
CA GLU A 74 -3.88 10.65 12.15
C GLU A 74 -2.58 9.87 12.47
N ASP A 75 -1.60 9.84 11.55
CA ASP A 75 -0.31 9.19 11.75
C ASP A 75 0.73 10.18 12.27
N TYR A 76 1.69 9.71 13.06
CA TYR A 76 2.83 10.52 13.52
C TYR A 76 3.63 11.13 12.35
N ASN A 77 3.73 10.42 11.23
CA ASN A 77 4.42 10.86 10.03
C ASN A 77 3.56 11.71 9.08
N ALA A 78 2.32 12.05 9.46
CA ALA A 78 1.45 12.88 8.63
C ALA A 78 2.11 14.20 8.17
N PRO A 79 2.91 14.91 8.98
CA PRO A 79 3.60 16.12 8.53
C PRO A 79 4.63 15.86 7.41
N GLN A 80 5.25 14.68 7.35
CA GLN A 80 6.15 14.30 6.26
C GLN A 80 5.36 13.98 4.99
N TRP A 81 4.23 13.28 5.12
CA TRP A 81 3.31 12.99 4.02
C TRP A 81 2.75 14.27 3.39
N GLU A 82 2.26 15.20 4.20
CA GLU A 82 1.59 16.43 3.77
C GLU A 82 2.50 17.40 3.00
N LYS A 83 3.83 17.29 3.15
CA LYS A 83 4.79 18.03 2.32
C LYS A 83 4.66 17.69 0.83
N TYR A 84 4.22 16.47 0.52
CA TYR A 84 4.16 15.95 -0.85
C TYR A 84 2.73 15.69 -1.31
N ILE A 85 1.87 15.18 -0.44
CA ILE A 85 0.52 14.74 -0.79
C ILE A 85 -0.47 15.33 0.22
N GLN A 86 -1.44 16.08 -0.26
CA GLN A 86 -2.47 16.71 0.55
C GLN A 86 -3.86 16.16 0.25
N SER A 87 -4.70 16.06 1.28
CA SER A 87 -6.11 15.74 1.12
C SER A 87 -6.91 17.00 0.76
N ARG A 88 -7.62 16.97 -0.38
CA ARG A 88 -8.53 18.05 -0.82
C ARG A 88 -9.91 17.46 -1.07
N GLY A 89 -10.82 17.66 -0.14
CA GLY A 89 -12.14 17.02 -0.19
C GLY A 89 -12.02 15.49 -0.15
N ARG A 90 -12.41 14.81 -1.22
CA ARG A 90 -12.31 13.35 -1.36
C ARG A 90 -11.00 12.88 -2.00
N ASP A 91 -10.21 13.80 -2.51
CA ASP A 91 -9.04 13.48 -3.31
C ASP A 91 -7.74 13.60 -2.49
N ALA A 92 -6.74 12.82 -2.91
CA ALA A 92 -5.34 13.00 -2.60
C ALA A 92 -4.68 13.71 -3.79
N VAL A 93 -3.93 14.76 -3.52
CA VAL A 93 -3.31 15.63 -4.53
C VAL A 93 -1.82 15.70 -4.28
N LEU A 94 -1.02 15.41 -5.29
CA LEU A 94 0.43 15.61 -5.25
C LEU A 94 0.73 17.11 -5.37
N VAL A 95 1.35 17.69 -4.34
CA VAL A 95 1.66 19.13 -4.27
C VAL A 95 3.15 19.42 -4.40
N SER A 96 3.99 18.41 -4.25
CA SER A 96 5.46 18.53 -4.39
C SER A 96 6.04 17.19 -4.83
N GLU A 97 7.19 17.21 -5.50
CA GLU A 97 7.86 16.03 -6.02
C GLU A 97 8.75 15.35 -4.97
N PRO A 98 8.44 14.09 -4.56
CA PRO A 98 9.29 13.35 -3.63
C PRO A 98 10.47 12.62 -4.31
N GLY A 99 10.51 12.60 -5.66
CA GLY A 99 11.39 11.72 -6.41
C GLY A 99 10.92 10.26 -6.39
N VAL A 100 11.79 9.34 -6.81
CA VAL A 100 11.54 7.88 -6.86
C VAL A 100 12.78 7.07 -6.46
N GLY A 101 13.75 7.70 -5.77
CA GLY A 101 15.07 7.12 -5.51
C GLY A 101 15.05 5.88 -4.62
N ASP A 102 14.05 5.73 -3.77
CA ASP A 102 13.90 4.56 -2.90
C ASP A 102 13.12 3.41 -3.56
N LEU A 103 12.47 3.65 -4.70
CA LEU A 103 11.75 2.63 -5.46
C LEU A 103 12.69 1.95 -6.46
N SER A 104 12.65 0.63 -6.50
CA SER A 104 13.29 -0.15 -7.56
C SER A 104 12.55 0.00 -8.88
N LYS A 105 13.24 -0.31 -10.00
CA LYS A 105 12.62 -0.35 -11.33
C LYS A 105 11.40 -1.27 -11.39
N TYR A 106 11.45 -2.39 -10.68
CA TYR A 106 10.33 -3.34 -10.59
C TYR A 106 9.12 -2.69 -9.89
N GLU A 107 9.32 -2.04 -8.76
CA GLU A 107 8.25 -1.41 -7.98
C GLU A 107 7.57 -0.29 -8.79
N ILE A 108 8.36 0.54 -9.49
CA ILE A 108 7.81 1.57 -10.39
C ILE A 108 6.99 0.93 -11.51
N ALA A 109 7.51 -0.11 -12.17
CA ALA A 109 6.79 -0.81 -13.23
C ALA A 109 5.52 -1.48 -12.71
N LYS A 110 5.54 -2.04 -11.50
CA LYS A 110 4.36 -2.64 -10.85
C LYS A 110 3.27 -1.59 -10.60
N LEU A 111 3.63 -0.42 -10.05
CA LEU A 111 2.69 0.68 -9.81
C LEU A 111 2.02 1.14 -11.11
N HIS A 112 2.81 1.33 -12.19
CA HIS A 112 2.26 1.68 -13.49
C HIS A 112 1.35 0.60 -14.06
N SER A 113 1.75 -0.67 -13.97
CA SER A 113 0.93 -1.80 -14.45
C SER A 113 -0.41 -1.90 -13.73
N VAL A 114 -0.41 -1.70 -12.41
CA VAL A 114 -1.65 -1.69 -11.63
C VAL A 114 -2.52 -0.49 -12.01
N GLU A 115 -1.95 0.71 -12.11
CA GLU A 115 -2.70 1.90 -12.52
C GLU A 115 -3.31 1.72 -13.92
N GLU A 116 -2.54 1.26 -14.89
CA GLU A 116 -3.00 1.05 -16.26
C GLU A 116 -4.16 0.06 -16.34
N ARG A 117 -4.09 -1.04 -15.59
CA ARG A 117 -5.14 -2.07 -15.53
C ARG A 117 -6.48 -1.50 -15.03
N PHE A 118 -6.45 -0.55 -14.10
CA PHE A 118 -7.64 0.03 -13.51
C PHE A 118 -7.97 1.45 -14.00
N ARG A 119 -7.24 1.98 -14.98
CA ARG A 119 -7.39 3.36 -15.46
C ARG A 119 -8.82 3.71 -15.85
N ASN A 120 -9.50 2.79 -16.51
CA ASN A 120 -10.87 3.00 -17.00
C ASN A 120 -11.95 2.49 -16.05
N CYS A 121 -11.59 1.99 -14.86
CA CYS A 121 -12.53 1.57 -13.84
C CYS A 121 -12.93 2.76 -12.95
N ASN A 122 -14.16 2.81 -12.49
CA ASN A 122 -14.52 3.74 -11.42
C ASN A 122 -14.03 3.24 -10.05
N ASP A 123 -14.07 4.08 -9.03
CA ASP A 123 -13.53 3.78 -7.71
C ASP A 123 -14.25 2.60 -7.03
N TRP A 124 -15.56 2.47 -7.27
CA TRP A 124 -16.35 1.38 -6.71
C TRP A 124 -16.05 0.03 -7.37
N ASP A 125 -15.79 0.02 -8.68
CA ASP A 125 -15.37 -1.18 -9.39
C ASP A 125 -14.04 -1.70 -8.85
N ILE A 126 -13.12 -0.80 -8.50
CA ILE A 126 -11.83 -1.18 -7.89
C ILE A 126 -12.06 -1.72 -6.47
N ALA A 127 -12.94 -1.09 -5.70
CA ALA A 127 -13.29 -1.59 -4.36
C ALA A 127 -13.92 -2.98 -4.45
N GLU A 128 -14.88 -3.19 -5.36
CA GLU A 128 -15.54 -4.47 -5.59
C GLU A 128 -14.55 -5.55 -6.07
N TYR A 129 -13.61 -5.19 -6.95
CA TYR A 129 -12.53 -6.10 -7.31
C TYR A 129 -11.76 -6.58 -6.07
N THR A 130 -11.46 -5.69 -5.12
CA THR A 130 -10.76 -6.10 -3.89
C THR A 130 -11.62 -6.91 -2.92
N HIS A 131 -12.95 -6.89 -3.05
CA HIS A 131 -13.87 -7.75 -2.30
C HIS A 131 -13.77 -9.22 -2.73
N SER A 132 -13.31 -9.50 -3.93
CA SER A 132 -13.07 -10.88 -4.41
C SER A 132 -11.84 -11.53 -3.76
N PHE A 133 -11.02 -10.80 -3.00
CA PHE A 133 -9.83 -11.34 -2.37
C PHE A 133 -10.20 -12.21 -1.16
N GLU A 134 -9.78 -13.47 -1.16
CA GLU A 134 -10.08 -14.42 -0.09
C GLU A 134 -9.59 -13.97 1.27
N GLU A 135 -8.41 -13.33 1.33
CA GLU A 135 -7.87 -12.79 2.57
C GLU A 135 -8.74 -11.67 3.17
N TRP A 136 -9.44 -10.89 2.33
CA TRP A 136 -10.39 -9.90 2.83
C TRP A 136 -11.67 -10.57 3.33
N THR A 137 -12.27 -11.46 2.55
CA THR A 137 -13.49 -12.19 2.91
C THR A 137 -13.32 -12.95 4.23
N LYS A 138 -12.18 -13.62 4.40
CA LYS A 138 -11.84 -14.35 5.64
C LYS A 138 -11.70 -13.45 6.86
N ASN A 139 -11.24 -12.23 6.66
CA ASN A 139 -10.97 -11.27 7.72
C ASN A 139 -11.98 -10.12 7.77
N MET A 140 -13.11 -10.23 7.09
CA MET A 140 -14.15 -9.21 7.06
C MET A 140 -14.58 -8.82 8.49
N PRO A 141 -14.49 -7.54 8.85
CA PRO A 141 -14.86 -7.09 10.19
C PRO A 141 -16.38 -6.94 10.33
N GLN A 142 -16.84 -6.70 11.55
CA GLN A 142 -18.19 -6.15 11.76
C GLN A 142 -18.25 -4.74 11.18
N LYS A 143 -19.43 -4.37 10.69
CA LYS A 143 -19.67 -3.07 10.05
C LYS A 143 -19.13 -1.89 10.89
N GLY A 144 -18.37 -1.02 10.26
CA GLY A 144 -17.76 0.16 10.89
C GLY A 144 -16.47 -0.11 11.67
N LEU A 145 -16.01 -1.38 11.74
CA LEU A 145 -14.75 -1.75 12.36
C LEU A 145 -13.68 -2.04 11.32
N CYS A 146 -12.45 -2.26 11.78
CA CYS A 146 -11.36 -2.79 10.97
C CYS A 146 -10.75 -4.03 11.65
N LYS A 147 -10.15 -4.90 10.84
CA LYS A 147 -9.45 -6.11 11.32
C LYS A 147 -8.17 -6.31 10.53
N THR A 148 -7.07 -6.57 11.21
CA THR A 148 -5.79 -6.89 10.54
C THR A 148 -5.94 -8.12 9.66
N ILE A 149 -5.40 -8.05 8.44
CA ILE A 149 -5.25 -9.20 7.55
C ILE A 149 -3.86 -9.77 7.78
N PRO A 150 -3.72 -11.01 8.30
CA PRO A 150 -2.42 -11.66 8.39
C PRO A 150 -1.77 -11.82 7.01
N ILE A 151 -0.47 -11.58 6.90
CA ILE A 151 0.27 -11.78 5.65
C ILE A 151 0.13 -13.23 5.16
N GLU A 152 0.09 -14.17 6.08
CA GLU A 152 -0.13 -15.58 5.80
C GLU A 152 -1.45 -15.83 5.05
N ASP A 153 -2.49 -15.05 5.32
CA ASP A 153 -3.76 -15.18 4.62
C ASP A 153 -3.66 -14.70 3.16
N ILE A 154 -2.90 -13.62 2.91
CA ILE A 154 -2.59 -13.16 1.55
C ILE A 154 -1.80 -14.23 0.79
N LEU A 155 -0.78 -14.78 1.42
CA LEU A 155 0.06 -15.82 0.82
C LEU A 155 -0.72 -17.11 0.54
N ALA A 156 -1.63 -17.49 1.43
CA ALA A 156 -2.51 -18.64 1.23
C ALA A 156 -3.48 -18.42 0.06
N ALA A 157 -4.15 -17.26 0.03
CA ALA A 157 -5.08 -16.87 -1.02
C ALA A 157 -4.45 -16.81 -2.43
N THR A 158 -3.13 -16.58 -2.49
CA THR A 158 -2.38 -16.48 -3.75
C THR A 158 -1.55 -17.73 -4.08
N GLY A 159 -1.62 -18.77 -3.25
CA GLY A 159 -0.85 -19.99 -3.44
C GLY A 159 0.66 -19.83 -3.20
N THR A 160 1.08 -18.74 -2.54
CA THR A 160 2.50 -18.41 -2.31
C THR A 160 2.94 -18.57 -0.86
N LEU A 161 2.20 -19.32 -0.06
CA LEU A 161 2.52 -19.59 1.36
C LEU A 161 3.96 -20.07 1.62
N PRO A 162 4.63 -20.84 0.72
CA PRO A 162 6.04 -21.21 0.89
C PRO A 162 7.00 -20.02 0.95
N LEU A 163 6.60 -18.82 0.51
CA LEU A 163 7.44 -17.61 0.62
C LEU A 163 7.50 -17.02 2.02
N LYS A 164 6.69 -17.51 2.98
CA LYS A 164 6.58 -16.98 4.34
C LYS A 164 7.92 -16.82 5.05
N ASP A 165 8.73 -17.88 5.04
CA ASP A 165 10.01 -17.88 5.76
C ASP A 165 11.01 -16.90 5.13
N LYS A 166 11.02 -16.81 3.80
CA LYS A 166 11.84 -15.84 3.09
C LYS A 166 11.43 -14.42 3.43
N ILE A 167 10.12 -14.10 3.41
CA ILE A 167 9.60 -12.76 3.75
C ILE A 167 9.98 -12.39 5.19
N ALA A 168 9.88 -13.35 6.12
CA ALA A 168 10.25 -13.12 7.51
C ALA A 168 11.75 -12.83 7.67
N ALA A 169 12.61 -13.58 6.96
CA ALA A 169 14.05 -13.38 6.98
C ALA A 169 14.47 -12.03 6.37
N ASP A 170 13.90 -11.68 5.21
CA ASP A 170 14.18 -10.42 4.53
C ASP A 170 13.74 -9.22 5.40
N SER A 171 12.56 -9.28 6.00
CA SER A 171 12.06 -8.25 6.91
C SER A 171 12.95 -8.08 8.15
N ALA A 172 13.42 -9.18 8.74
CA ALA A 172 14.34 -9.13 9.88
C ALA A 172 15.70 -8.50 9.51
N ALA A 173 16.20 -8.81 8.31
CA ALA A 173 17.44 -8.22 7.80
C ALA A 173 17.30 -6.70 7.57
N GLU A 174 16.18 -6.24 7.02
CA GLU A 174 15.88 -4.81 6.84
C GLU A 174 15.83 -4.07 8.18
N ALA A 175 15.13 -4.65 9.18
CA ALA A 175 15.09 -4.09 10.52
C ALA A 175 16.47 -3.92 11.14
N SER A 176 17.33 -4.93 10.96
CA SER A 176 18.69 -4.91 11.48
C SER A 176 19.54 -3.84 10.78
N ALA A 177 19.42 -3.73 9.46
CA ALA A 177 20.10 -2.71 8.67
C ALA A 177 19.67 -1.29 9.07
N ALA A 178 18.36 -1.05 9.22
CA ALA A 178 17.83 0.24 9.63
C ALA A 178 18.37 0.68 11.00
N ARG A 179 18.44 -0.25 11.97
CA ARG A 179 19.01 0.03 13.31
C ARG A 179 20.51 0.39 13.22
N LEU A 180 21.29 -0.32 12.40
CA LEU A 180 22.70 -0.06 12.23
C LEU A 180 22.99 1.29 11.57
N LEU A 181 22.09 1.75 10.69
CA LEU A 181 22.21 3.02 9.99
C LEU A 181 21.60 4.21 10.78
N GLY A 182 21.07 3.98 11.99
CA GLY A 182 20.46 5.02 12.81
C GLY A 182 19.18 5.60 12.21
N ALA A 183 18.50 4.84 11.38
CA ALA A 183 17.26 5.24 10.67
C ALA A 183 15.98 4.87 11.46
N VAL A 184 16.08 4.80 12.80
CA VAL A 184 14.94 4.55 13.72
C VAL A 184 14.94 5.63 14.79
#